data_38ae924f71910d2018828707191e22ce
#
_entry.id   38ae924f71910d2018828707191e22ce
#
_cell.length_a   1.000
_cell.length_b   1.000
_cell.length_c   1.000
_cell.angle_alpha   90.00
_cell.angle_beta   90.00
_cell.angle_gamma   90.00
#
_symmetry.space_group_name_H-M   'P 1'
#
loop_
_entity.id
_entity.type
_entity.pdbx_description
1 polymer ?
#
loop_
_entity_poly.entity_id
_entity_poly.type
_entity_poly.pdbx_seq_one_letter_code
_entity_poly.pdbx_strand_id
1 'polypeptide(L)'
;MHKITNITGGILLVIGFLGCSIPPQPILEYSVEAAPVLPDGETVFYEDLVDSTVVWSKDGLQLKVRFYNDKMLDARFNPRVSPYTLAGWTDPALGYTPPLWTTFEVTVINRTRERVELDPTQAVLRLDNGNYFYCSQGVGVWKTLPHYFDYSYLKWGGREGNVEFYANTDRNDIWNRTSYQREKPVRKGRKYTGMLTFPRLPKDVKSFTLEINDFILAYDSAEAGFGNPTEFTDIHFHFTVEQGVVTVERGL
;
A
#
# COMPACT_ATOMS: atom_id res chain seq x y z
N MET A 1 -13.79 -11.26 94.28
CA MET A 1 -12.74 -10.91 93.27
C MET A 1 -12.96 -11.74 92.03
N HIS A 2 -13.61 -11.19 91.05
CA HIS A 2 -13.87 -11.85 89.72
C HIS A 2 -13.03 -11.20 88.68
N LYS A 3 -12.14 -11.94 88.04
CA LYS A 3 -11.36 -11.54 86.94
C LYS A 3 -12.21 -11.77 85.64
N ILE A 4 -12.53 -10.72 84.96
CA ILE A 4 -13.14 -10.77 83.63
C ILE A 4 -12.01 -10.77 82.59
N THR A 5 -11.95 -11.85 81.85
CA THR A 5 -10.98 -11.99 80.72
C THR A 5 -11.65 -11.52 79.46
N ASN A 6 -11.19 -10.39 78.89
CA ASN A 6 -11.64 -9.90 77.62
C ASN A 6 -10.94 -10.67 76.47
N ILE A 7 -11.72 -11.40 75.68
CA ILE A 7 -11.25 -12.02 74.46
C ILE A 7 -11.62 -11.06 73.31
N THR A 8 -10.62 -10.35 72.84
CA THR A 8 -10.75 -9.51 71.65
C THR A 8 -10.57 -10.38 70.38
N GLY A 9 -11.69 -10.77 69.77
CA GLY A 9 -11.67 -11.51 68.54
C GLY A 9 -11.32 -10.57 67.34
N GLY A 10 -10.12 -10.74 66.84
CA GLY A 10 -9.71 -10.05 65.56
C GLY A 10 -10.40 -10.69 64.34
N ILE A 11 -11.30 -9.97 63.71
CA ILE A 11 -11.85 -10.35 62.41
C ILE A 11 -10.83 -9.98 61.35
N LEU A 12 -10.16 -10.98 60.80
CA LEU A 12 -9.25 -10.82 59.64
C LEU A 12 -10.11 -10.70 58.37
N LEU A 13 -10.25 -9.48 57.86
CA LEU A 13 -10.95 -9.21 56.60
C LEU A 13 -10.01 -9.59 55.46
N VAL A 14 -10.17 -10.79 54.93
CA VAL A 14 -9.49 -11.21 53.68
C VAL A 14 -10.21 -10.59 52.49
N ILE A 15 -9.72 -9.43 52.05
CA ILE A 15 -10.16 -8.83 50.78
C ILE A 15 -9.52 -9.64 49.65
N GLY A 16 -10.26 -10.61 49.16
CA GLY A 16 -9.89 -11.31 47.92
C GLY A 16 -9.90 -10.33 46.75
N PHE A 17 -8.73 -9.92 46.27
CA PHE A 17 -8.59 -9.29 44.97
C PHE A 17 -8.98 -10.31 43.92
N LEU A 18 -10.25 -10.35 43.56
CA LEU A 18 -10.70 -10.92 42.31
C LEU A 18 -10.17 -9.99 41.23
N GLY A 19 -8.94 -10.21 40.78
CA GLY A 19 -8.40 -9.59 39.58
C GLY A 19 -9.31 -10.00 38.42
N CYS A 20 -10.22 -9.12 38.03
CA CYS A 20 -10.88 -9.24 36.72
C CYS A 20 -9.78 -9.19 35.66
N SER A 21 -9.27 -10.34 35.27
CA SER A 21 -8.48 -10.45 34.06
C SER A 21 -9.45 -10.14 32.87
N ILE A 22 -9.42 -8.90 32.41
CA ILE A 22 -10.09 -8.54 31.17
C ILE A 22 -9.42 -9.40 30.10
N PRO A 23 -10.16 -10.29 29.43
CA PRO A 23 -9.56 -11.09 28.37
C PRO A 23 -8.94 -10.15 27.34
N PRO A 24 -7.76 -10.47 26.82
CA PRO A 24 -7.13 -9.63 25.80
C PRO A 24 -8.10 -9.45 24.63
N GLN A 25 -8.35 -8.22 24.27
CA GLN A 25 -9.21 -7.90 23.14
C GLN A 25 -8.56 -8.44 21.86
N PRO A 26 -9.32 -9.09 20.98
CA PRO A 26 -8.79 -9.56 19.71
C PRO A 26 -8.29 -8.37 18.89
N ILE A 27 -7.15 -8.54 18.23
CA ILE A 27 -6.65 -7.54 17.28
C ILE A 27 -7.36 -7.78 15.94
N LEU A 28 -8.02 -6.75 15.44
CA LEU A 28 -8.62 -6.76 14.13
C LEU A 28 -7.63 -6.16 13.13
N GLU A 29 -7.40 -6.87 12.03
CA GLU A 29 -6.61 -6.37 10.89
C GLU A 29 -7.46 -6.41 9.63
N TYR A 30 -7.32 -5.42 8.76
CA TYR A 30 -7.91 -5.46 7.44
C TYR A 30 -6.86 -6.02 6.47
N SER A 31 -7.16 -7.17 5.88
CA SER A 31 -6.29 -7.79 4.89
C SER A 31 -6.83 -7.53 3.49
N VAL A 32 -5.92 -7.24 2.57
CA VAL A 32 -6.16 -7.18 1.13
C VAL A 32 -5.08 -8.01 0.46
N GLU A 33 -5.49 -9.04 -0.24
CA GLU A 33 -4.61 -9.89 -1.04
C GLU A 33 -5.09 -9.83 -2.49
N ALA A 34 -4.17 -9.59 -3.42
CA ALA A 34 -4.48 -9.61 -4.85
C ALA A 34 -3.57 -10.62 -5.55
N ALA A 35 -4.20 -11.55 -6.26
CA ALA A 35 -3.51 -12.57 -7.03
C ALA A 35 -3.66 -12.28 -8.53
N PRO A 36 -2.56 -12.34 -9.31
CA PRO A 36 -2.63 -12.14 -10.75
C PRO A 36 -3.42 -13.26 -11.43
N VAL A 37 -4.13 -12.91 -12.50
CA VAL A 37 -4.82 -13.84 -13.39
C VAL A 37 -4.20 -13.72 -14.76
N LEU A 38 -3.55 -14.78 -15.22
CA LEU A 38 -2.91 -14.78 -16.53
C LEU A 38 -3.97 -14.98 -17.63
N PRO A 39 -3.90 -14.21 -18.73
CA PRO A 39 -4.78 -14.40 -19.85
C PRO A 39 -4.56 -15.77 -20.53
N ASP A 40 -5.63 -16.47 -20.85
CA ASP A 40 -5.56 -17.76 -21.51
C ASP A 40 -4.98 -17.61 -22.94
N GLY A 41 -3.96 -18.44 -23.24
CA GLY A 41 -3.35 -18.52 -24.56
C GLY A 41 -2.39 -17.39 -24.93
N GLU A 42 -2.19 -16.39 -24.07
CA GLU A 42 -1.20 -15.34 -24.27
C GLU A 42 0.18 -15.73 -23.73
N THR A 43 1.15 -15.93 -24.61
CA THR A 43 2.53 -16.29 -24.24
C THR A 43 3.38 -15.10 -23.76
N VAL A 44 2.85 -13.88 -23.87
CA VAL A 44 3.55 -12.67 -23.48
C VAL A 44 3.46 -12.39 -21.97
N PHE A 45 2.54 -13.05 -21.25
CA PHE A 45 2.38 -12.93 -19.80
C PHE A 45 2.87 -14.19 -19.09
N TYR A 46 3.53 -13.99 -17.96
CA TYR A 46 3.86 -15.06 -17.02
C TYR A 46 3.93 -14.52 -15.59
N GLU A 47 3.79 -15.39 -14.62
CA GLU A 47 3.93 -15.07 -13.20
C GLU A 47 5.30 -15.54 -12.68
N ASP A 48 5.99 -14.68 -11.94
CA ASP A 48 7.14 -15.06 -11.13
C ASP A 48 6.61 -15.64 -9.81
N LEU A 49 6.67 -16.95 -9.66
CA LEU A 49 6.11 -17.68 -8.53
C LEU A 49 6.81 -17.38 -7.19
N VAL A 50 7.95 -16.69 -7.22
CA VAL A 50 8.68 -16.37 -5.99
C VAL A 50 7.99 -15.26 -5.21
N ASP A 51 7.39 -14.31 -5.91
CA ASP A 51 6.84 -13.11 -5.27
C ASP A 51 5.51 -12.63 -5.87
N SER A 52 4.83 -13.48 -6.65
CA SER A 52 3.56 -13.18 -7.34
C SER A 52 3.63 -11.92 -8.21
N THR A 53 4.80 -11.68 -8.81
CA THR A 53 4.98 -10.62 -9.80
C THR A 53 4.47 -11.11 -11.15
N VAL A 54 3.51 -10.40 -11.72
CA VAL A 54 3.11 -10.65 -13.11
C VAL A 54 3.99 -9.88 -14.07
N VAL A 55 4.41 -10.53 -15.14
CA VAL A 55 5.35 -9.98 -16.12
C VAL A 55 4.72 -10.04 -17.51
N TRP A 56 4.59 -8.90 -18.13
CA TRP A 56 4.41 -8.80 -19.58
C TRP A 56 5.80 -8.76 -20.25
N SER A 57 6.00 -9.57 -21.28
CA SER A 57 7.30 -9.66 -21.97
C SER A 57 7.11 -9.76 -23.46
N LYS A 58 7.62 -8.81 -24.22
CA LYS A 58 7.55 -8.77 -25.67
C LYS A 58 8.80 -8.10 -26.26
N ASP A 59 9.40 -8.70 -27.26
CA ASP A 59 10.51 -8.13 -28.06
C ASP A 59 11.68 -7.57 -27.21
N GLY A 60 12.01 -8.24 -26.09
CA GLY A 60 13.07 -7.80 -25.19
C GLY A 60 12.68 -6.68 -24.23
N LEU A 61 11.42 -6.27 -24.24
CA LEU A 61 10.82 -5.42 -23.21
C LEU A 61 10.17 -6.30 -22.14
N GLN A 62 10.23 -5.85 -20.90
CA GLN A 62 9.46 -6.44 -19.80
C GLN A 62 8.84 -5.34 -18.96
N LEU A 63 7.57 -5.53 -18.65
CA LEU A 63 6.85 -4.75 -17.64
C LEU A 63 6.46 -5.69 -16.52
N LYS A 64 7.05 -5.50 -15.35
CA LYS A 64 6.80 -6.27 -14.15
C LYS A 64 5.87 -5.50 -13.23
N VAL A 65 4.83 -6.16 -12.74
CA VAL A 65 3.83 -5.57 -11.84
C VAL A 65 3.66 -6.48 -10.63
N ARG A 66 3.82 -5.91 -9.45
CA ARG A 66 3.62 -6.58 -8.17
C ARG A 66 2.68 -5.77 -7.29
N PHE A 67 1.62 -6.40 -6.82
CA PHE A 67 0.75 -5.82 -5.81
C PHE A 67 1.45 -5.78 -4.45
N TYR A 68 1.26 -4.70 -3.71
CA TYR A 68 1.77 -4.53 -2.35
C TYR A 68 0.61 -4.31 -1.38
N ASN A 69 0.39 -5.24 -0.47
CA ASN A 69 -0.49 -5.02 0.67
C ASN A 69 0.18 -4.17 1.76
N ASP A 70 -0.58 -3.71 2.75
CA ASP A 70 -0.08 -2.83 3.81
C ASP A 70 1.07 -3.47 4.61
N LYS A 71 1.01 -4.79 4.86
CA LYS A 71 2.07 -5.52 5.56
C LYS A 71 3.39 -5.50 4.81
N MET A 72 3.34 -5.66 3.48
CA MET A 72 4.53 -5.58 2.63
C MET A 72 5.07 -4.14 2.56
N LEU A 73 4.18 -3.15 2.51
CA LEU A 73 4.55 -1.74 2.52
C LEU A 73 5.19 -1.34 3.85
N ASP A 74 4.67 -1.81 4.98
CA ASP A 74 5.21 -1.55 6.31
C ASP A 74 6.55 -2.26 6.55
N ALA A 75 6.77 -3.41 5.93
CA ALA A 75 8.07 -4.08 5.95
C ALA A 75 9.14 -3.33 5.12
N ARG A 76 8.70 -2.64 4.05
CA ARG A 76 9.60 -1.92 3.14
C ARG A 76 9.87 -0.48 3.60
N PHE A 77 8.88 0.19 4.14
CA PHE A 77 8.95 1.59 4.55
C PHE A 77 8.79 1.71 6.06
N ASN A 78 9.51 2.65 6.68
CA ASN A 78 9.30 2.91 8.09
C ASN A 78 7.81 3.31 8.34
N PRO A 79 7.04 2.52 9.10
CA PRO A 79 5.61 2.76 9.29
C PRO A 79 5.27 4.15 9.85
N ARG A 80 6.19 4.79 10.58
CA ARG A 80 5.97 6.12 11.17
C ARG A 80 5.91 7.24 10.13
N VAL A 81 6.61 7.05 9.00
CA VAL A 81 6.74 8.06 7.95
C VAL A 81 6.35 7.50 6.58
N SER A 82 5.77 6.30 6.53
CA SER A 82 5.28 5.71 5.28
C SER A 82 4.19 6.60 4.66
N PRO A 83 4.31 6.98 3.40
CA PRO A 83 3.25 7.66 2.68
C PRO A 83 2.17 6.69 2.19
N TYR A 84 2.39 5.38 2.31
CA TYR A 84 1.57 4.35 1.69
C TYR A 84 0.60 3.67 2.65
N THR A 85 0.84 3.76 3.96
CA THR A 85 0.04 3.06 4.98
C THR A 85 -0.32 3.96 6.15
N LEU A 86 -1.37 3.57 6.88
CA LEU A 86 -1.78 4.16 8.14
C LEU A 86 -1.27 3.35 9.35
N ALA A 87 -0.19 2.59 9.20
CA ALA A 87 0.33 1.71 10.25
C ALA A 87 0.54 2.43 11.59
N GLY A 88 0.12 1.77 12.66
CA GLY A 88 0.16 2.31 14.02
C GLY A 88 -1.01 3.24 14.39
N TRP A 89 -2.00 3.39 13.49
CA TRP A 89 -3.26 4.06 13.80
C TRP A 89 -4.43 3.08 13.63
N THR A 90 -5.29 3.03 14.59
CA THR A 90 -6.53 2.25 14.54
C THR A 90 -7.70 3.20 14.47
N ASP A 91 -8.55 3.04 13.46
CA ASP A 91 -9.78 3.82 13.35
C ASP A 91 -10.71 3.48 14.52
N PRO A 92 -11.10 4.46 15.35
CA PRO A 92 -11.94 4.19 16.52
C PRO A 92 -13.32 3.63 16.18
N ALA A 93 -13.85 3.94 15.00
CA ALA A 93 -15.16 3.46 14.57
C ALA A 93 -15.08 2.06 13.95
N LEU A 94 -13.96 1.70 13.34
CA LEU A 94 -13.76 0.42 12.67
C LEU A 94 -13.09 -0.62 13.56
N GLY A 95 -12.28 -0.19 14.53
CA GLY A 95 -11.49 -1.08 15.40
C GLY A 95 -10.27 -1.70 14.72
N TYR A 96 -9.93 -1.28 13.51
CA TYR A 96 -8.76 -1.72 12.74
C TYR A 96 -8.15 -0.57 11.94
N THR A 97 -6.94 -0.77 11.40
CA THR A 97 -6.30 0.16 10.49
C THR A 97 -6.84 -0.07 9.07
N PRO A 98 -7.57 0.88 8.47
CA PRO A 98 -8.03 0.73 7.10
C PRO A 98 -6.87 0.91 6.11
N PRO A 99 -6.88 0.24 4.95
CA PRO A 99 -5.93 0.52 3.87
C PRO A 99 -6.02 1.98 3.43
N LEU A 100 -4.88 2.58 3.16
CA LEU A 100 -4.83 3.95 2.63
C LEU A 100 -4.96 3.95 1.10
N TRP A 101 -4.25 3.04 0.44
CA TRP A 101 -4.11 2.96 -0.99
C TRP A 101 -4.22 1.53 -1.52
N THR A 102 -4.36 1.43 -2.83
CA THR A 102 -4.06 0.24 -3.63
C THR A 102 -2.76 0.51 -4.36
N THR A 103 -1.70 -0.24 -4.04
CA THR A 103 -0.34 0.10 -4.48
C THR A 103 0.30 -1.04 -5.24
N PHE A 104 0.97 -0.70 -6.34
CA PHE A 104 1.75 -1.63 -7.15
C PHE A 104 3.18 -1.13 -7.31
N GLU A 105 4.15 -2.03 -7.20
CA GLU A 105 5.48 -1.77 -7.73
C GLU A 105 5.52 -2.14 -9.21
N VAL A 106 5.95 -1.21 -10.02
CA VAL A 106 6.07 -1.39 -11.46
C VAL A 106 7.51 -1.22 -11.89
N THR A 107 8.04 -2.19 -12.65
CA THR A 107 9.40 -2.14 -13.20
C THR A 107 9.35 -2.31 -14.70
N VAL A 108 9.83 -1.30 -15.41
CA VAL A 108 10.09 -1.36 -16.86
C VAL A 108 11.54 -1.78 -17.07
N ILE A 109 11.76 -2.83 -17.88
CA ILE A 109 13.08 -3.30 -18.31
C ILE A 109 13.14 -3.23 -19.82
N ASN A 110 14.05 -2.42 -20.35
CA ASN A 110 14.23 -2.23 -21.78
C ASN A 110 15.58 -2.80 -22.24
N ARG A 111 15.56 -3.90 -22.99
CA ARG A 111 16.80 -4.53 -23.53
C ARG A 111 17.07 -4.17 -24.98
N THR A 112 16.06 -3.75 -25.73
CA THR A 112 16.11 -3.71 -27.20
C THR A 112 15.80 -2.36 -27.82
N ARG A 113 14.82 -1.62 -27.32
CA ARG A 113 14.36 -0.35 -27.88
C ARG A 113 15.28 0.80 -27.45
N GLU A 114 15.48 1.82 -28.29
CA GLU A 114 16.29 2.98 -27.94
C GLU A 114 15.81 3.66 -26.65
N ARG A 115 14.51 3.87 -26.55
CA ARG A 115 13.82 4.31 -25.33
C ARG A 115 12.37 3.89 -25.35
N VAL A 116 11.82 3.64 -24.17
CA VAL A 116 10.40 3.40 -23.92
C VAL A 116 9.98 4.21 -22.71
N GLU A 117 8.68 4.49 -22.60
CA GLU A 117 8.19 5.30 -21.49
C GLU A 117 6.81 4.86 -21.04
N LEU A 118 6.63 4.77 -19.72
CA LEU A 118 5.35 4.62 -19.05
C LEU A 118 4.98 5.98 -18.44
N ASP A 119 3.87 6.56 -18.87
CA ASP A 119 3.27 7.71 -18.18
C ASP A 119 2.31 7.20 -17.11
N PRO A 120 2.62 7.39 -15.80
CA PRO A 120 1.76 6.92 -14.74
C PRO A 120 0.38 7.59 -14.73
N THR A 121 0.19 8.73 -15.41
CA THR A 121 -1.13 9.37 -15.54
C THR A 121 -2.07 8.61 -16.45
N GLN A 122 -1.54 7.75 -17.32
CA GLN A 122 -2.29 6.87 -18.20
C GLN A 122 -2.59 5.50 -17.55
N ALA A 123 -2.05 5.26 -16.33
CA ALA A 123 -2.37 4.07 -15.57
C ALA A 123 -3.74 4.19 -14.90
N VAL A 124 -4.59 3.20 -15.14
CA VAL A 124 -5.98 3.15 -14.65
C VAL A 124 -6.23 1.81 -13.96
N LEU A 125 -6.92 1.84 -12.84
CA LEU A 125 -7.43 0.64 -12.18
C LEU A 125 -8.93 0.53 -12.49
N ARG A 126 -9.31 -0.44 -13.33
CA ARG A 126 -10.70 -0.72 -13.67
C ARG A 126 -11.22 -1.80 -12.74
N LEU A 127 -12.29 -1.50 -12.01
CA LEU A 127 -12.92 -2.41 -11.05
C LEU A 127 -14.02 -3.24 -11.72
N ASP A 128 -14.34 -4.40 -11.15
CA ASP A 128 -15.40 -5.31 -11.62
C ASP A 128 -16.80 -4.69 -11.60
N ASN A 129 -17.02 -3.67 -10.77
CA ASN A 129 -18.26 -2.90 -10.73
C ASN A 129 -18.35 -1.76 -11.77
N GLY A 130 -17.37 -1.67 -12.67
CA GLY A 130 -17.29 -0.68 -13.76
C GLY A 130 -16.74 0.68 -13.35
N ASN A 131 -16.34 0.90 -12.10
CA ASN A 131 -15.68 2.11 -11.68
C ASN A 131 -14.21 2.13 -12.10
N TYR A 132 -13.65 3.36 -12.20
CA TYR A 132 -12.27 3.59 -12.57
C TYR A 132 -11.57 4.40 -11.49
N PHE A 133 -10.33 4.02 -11.17
CA PHE A 133 -9.43 4.81 -10.36
C PHE A 133 -8.21 5.20 -11.18
N TYR A 134 -7.88 6.47 -11.17
CA TYR A 134 -6.67 6.99 -11.81
C TYR A 134 -5.50 6.96 -10.84
N CYS A 135 -4.30 6.75 -11.37
CA CYS A 135 -3.08 6.77 -10.58
C CYS A 135 -2.89 8.15 -9.91
N SER A 136 -2.64 8.13 -8.63
CA SER A 136 -2.41 9.34 -7.83
C SER A 136 -1.06 9.95 -8.16
N GLN A 137 -1.06 11.23 -8.56
CA GLN A 137 0.14 11.98 -8.92
C GLN A 137 0.49 12.97 -7.81
N GLY A 138 1.47 12.60 -6.98
CA GLY A 138 2.09 13.51 -6.03
C GLY A 138 1.28 13.89 -4.79
N VAL A 139 1.84 14.82 -4.07
CA VAL A 139 1.53 15.22 -2.68
C VAL A 139 0.18 15.90 -2.52
N GLY A 140 -0.43 16.39 -3.58
CA GLY A 140 -1.75 17.04 -3.54
C GLY A 140 -2.85 16.18 -2.92
N VAL A 141 -2.65 14.87 -2.94
CA VAL A 141 -3.55 13.86 -2.35
C VAL A 141 -3.69 13.99 -0.84
N TRP A 142 -2.66 14.45 -0.15
CA TRP A 142 -2.66 14.61 1.30
C TRP A 142 -3.73 15.61 1.79
N LYS A 143 -4.08 16.58 0.95
CA LYS A 143 -5.13 17.56 1.26
C LYS A 143 -6.53 16.94 1.23
N THR A 144 -6.70 15.78 0.64
CA THR A 144 -8.00 15.09 0.54
C THR A 144 -8.24 14.07 1.64
N LEU A 145 -7.26 13.82 2.51
CA LEU A 145 -7.40 12.97 3.69
C LEU A 145 -7.75 13.81 4.90
N PRO A 146 -9.05 13.90 5.29
CA PRO A 146 -9.52 14.83 6.31
C PRO A 146 -8.88 14.61 7.69
N HIS A 147 -8.31 13.44 7.96
CA HIS A 147 -7.70 13.07 9.24
C HIS A 147 -6.18 12.83 9.16
N TYR A 148 -5.56 13.24 8.07
CA TYR A 148 -4.13 12.99 7.88
C TYR A 148 -3.27 13.68 8.96
N PHE A 149 -3.62 14.88 9.35
CA PHE A 149 -2.94 15.62 10.40
C PHE A 149 -3.18 15.01 11.78
N ASP A 150 -4.43 14.65 12.09
CA ASP A 150 -4.77 13.96 13.34
C ASP A 150 -4.02 12.65 13.45
N TYR A 151 -3.89 11.92 12.36
CA TYR A 151 -3.12 10.69 12.28
C TYR A 151 -1.63 10.91 12.56
N SER A 152 -1.01 11.92 11.98
CA SER A 152 0.39 12.26 12.22
C SER A 152 0.64 12.63 13.67
N TYR A 153 -0.24 13.43 14.24
CA TYR A 153 -0.22 13.82 15.64
C TYR A 153 -0.29 12.61 16.58
N LEU A 154 -1.25 11.73 16.38
CA LEU A 154 -1.40 10.49 17.17
C LEU A 154 -0.19 9.57 17.03
N LYS A 155 0.33 9.42 15.83
CA LYS A 155 1.47 8.54 15.54
C LYS A 155 2.75 8.99 16.25
N TRP A 156 2.93 10.29 16.49
CA TRP A 156 4.09 10.86 17.14
C TRP A 156 3.87 11.14 18.65
N GLY A 157 2.79 10.62 19.21
CA GLY A 157 2.51 10.70 20.65
C GLY A 157 1.99 12.05 21.13
N GLY A 158 1.26 12.75 20.29
CA GLY A 158 0.52 13.96 20.67
C GLY A 158 1.39 15.15 21.04
N ARG A 159 2.60 15.25 20.51
CA ARG A 159 3.47 16.42 20.71
C ARG A 159 3.12 17.51 19.72
N GLU A 160 2.86 18.71 20.22
CA GLU A 160 2.61 19.89 19.41
C GLU A 160 3.86 20.39 18.68
N GLY A 161 3.64 21.11 17.59
CA GLY A 161 4.69 21.86 16.90
C GLY A 161 5.26 21.16 15.67
N ASN A 162 6.57 21.23 15.49
CA ASN A 162 7.27 20.86 14.27
C ASN A 162 7.21 19.35 13.89
N VAL A 163 6.75 18.48 14.79
CA VAL A 163 6.70 17.02 14.57
C VAL A 163 5.87 16.67 13.35
N GLU A 164 4.71 17.30 13.20
CA GLU A 164 3.81 17.08 12.07
C GLU A 164 4.43 17.57 10.75
N PHE A 165 5.06 18.74 10.78
CA PHE A 165 5.78 19.28 9.62
C PHE A 165 6.89 18.34 9.15
N TYR A 166 7.73 17.84 10.05
CA TYR A 166 8.81 16.90 9.71
C TYR A 166 8.26 15.58 9.19
N ALA A 167 7.24 15.01 9.82
CA ALA A 167 6.62 13.78 9.35
C ALA A 167 6.04 13.93 7.92
N ASN A 168 5.46 15.06 7.60
CA ASN A 168 4.96 15.36 6.25
C ASN A 168 6.09 15.53 5.25
N THR A 169 7.17 16.20 5.64
CA THR A 169 8.37 16.33 4.80
C THR A 169 8.96 14.98 4.46
N ASP A 170 9.15 14.12 5.46
CA ASP A 170 9.69 12.78 5.28
C ASP A 170 8.80 11.92 4.36
N ARG A 171 7.47 12.00 4.51
CA ARG A 171 6.51 11.29 3.64
C ARG A 171 6.58 11.77 2.20
N ASN A 172 6.66 13.09 2.02
CA ASN A 172 6.80 13.68 0.69
C ASN A 172 8.09 13.25 0.02
N ASP A 173 9.18 13.22 0.75
CA ASP A 173 10.48 12.78 0.25
C ASP A 173 10.46 11.30 -0.13
N ILE A 174 9.84 10.44 0.68
CA ILE A 174 9.66 9.02 0.36
C ILE A 174 8.79 8.88 -0.89
N TRP A 175 7.64 9.56 -0.94
CA TRP A 175 6.77 9.54 -2.11
C TRP A 175 7.51 9.95 -3.38
N ASN A 176 8.16 11.11 -3.36
CA ASN A 176 8.86 11.65 -4.53
C ASN A 176 9.99 10.75 -5.04
N ARG A 177 10.63 9.99 -4.14
CA ARG A 177 11.71 9.07 -4.52
C ARG A 177 11.21 7.70 -4.98
N THR A 178 10.02 7.28 -4.55
CA THR A 178 9.53 5.92 -4.74
C THR A 178 8.35 5.81 -5.67
N SER A 179 7.54 6.86 -5.86
CA SER A 179 6.49 6.87 -6.88
C SER A 179 7.07 6.79 -8.29
N TYR A 180 6.35 6.17 -9.20
CA TYR A 180 6.73 6.14 -10.60
C TYR A 180 6.61 7.55 -11.19
N GLN A 181 7.73 8.09 -11.67
CA GLN A 181 7.81 9.47 -12.14
C GLN A 181 7.41 9.58 -13.62
N ARG A 182 6.72 10.67 -13.97
CA ARG A 182 6.51 11.07 -15.35
C ARG A 182 7.82 11.46 -16.01
N GLU A 183 7.85 11.41 -17.35
CA GLU A 183 8.99 11.88 -18.16
C GLU A 183 10.32 11.19 -17.74
N LYS A 184 10.20 9.90 -17.41
CA LYS A 184 11.34 9.03 -17.08
C LYS A 184 11.50 7.91 -18.10
N PRO A 185 11.97 8.24 -19.31
CA PRO A 185 12.18 7.24 -20.35
C PRO A 185 13.24 6.22 -19.94
N VAL A 186 12.94 4.96 -20.21
CA VAL A 186 13.85 3.84 -19.96
C VAL A 186 14.62 3.52 -21.23
N ARG A 187 15.90 3.83 -21.24
CA ARG A 187 16.78 3.61 -22.38
C ARG A 187 17.18 2.13 -22.50
N LYS A 188 17.66 1.75 -23.68
CA LYS A 188 18.19 0.43 -23.97
C LYS A 188 19.20 -0.03 -22.92
N GLY A 189 19.04 -1.26 -22.44
CA GLY A 189 19.88 -1.86 -21.40
C GLY A 189 19.62 -1.33 -19.98
N ARG A 190 18.60 -0.51 -19.78
CA ARG A 190 18.24 0.07 -18.47
C ARG A 190 16.92 -0.47 -17.94
N LYS A 191 16.72 -0.26 -16.65
CA LYS A 191 15.45 -0.48 -15.95
C LYS A 191 15.10 0.72 -15.11
N TYR A 192 13.79 0.91 -14.90
CA TYR A 192 13.26 1.89 -13.96
C TYR A 192 12.13 1.26 -13.15
N THR A 193 12.11 1.51 -11.85
CA THR A 193 11.13 0.97 -10.91
C THR A 193 10.51 2.11 -10.11
N GLY A 194 9.19 2.05 -9.91
CA GLY A 194 8.48 2.99 -9.05
C GLY A 194 7.12 2.44 -8.62
N MET A 195 6.49 3.13 -7.67
CA MET A 195 5.16 2.79 -7.17
C MET A 195 4.08 3.49 -7.98
N LEU A 196 3.07 2.73 -8.43
CA LEU A 196 1.78 3.26 -8.87
C LEU A 196 0.79 3.12 -7.72
N THR A 197 0.10 4.19 -7.40
CA THR A 197 -0.77 4.26 -6.23
C THR A 197 -2.15 4.76 -6.64
N PHE A 198 -3.18 4.02 -6.25
CA PHE A 198 -4.58 4.30 -6.57
C PHE A 198 -5.39 4.45 -5.27
N PRO A 199 -6.59 5.05 -5.31
CA PRO A 199 -7.51 5.01 -4.18
C PRO A 199 -7.73 3.58 -3.67
N ARG A 200 -7.99 3.44 -2.37
CA ARG A 200 -8.28 2.12 -1.77
C ARG A 200 -9.45 1.44 -2.46
N LEU A 201 -9.37 0.12 -2.58
CA LEU A 201 -10.46 -0.68 -3.14
C LEU A 201 -11.72 -0.59 -2.26
N PRO A 202 -12.92 -0.45 -2.86
CA PRO A 202 -14.17 -0.70 -2.18
C PRO A 202 -14.24 -2.15 -1.68
N LYS A 203 -14.89 -2.37 -0.53
CA LYS A 203 -14.93 -3.70 0.13
C LYS A 203 -15.63 -4.80 -0.68
N ASP A 204 -16.46 -4.43 -1.62
CA ASP A 204 -17.25 -5.33 -2.48
C ASP A 204 -16.51 -5.78 -3.74
N VAL A 205 -15.41 -5.14 -4.09
CA VAL A 205 -14.59 -5.49 -5.27
C VAL A 205 -13.96 -6.87 -5.10
N LYS A 206 -14.12 -7.72 -6.10
CA LYS A 206 -13.58 -9.08 -6.16
C LYS A 206 -12.49 -9.25 -7.22
N SER A 207 -12.47 -8.37 -8.20
CA SER A 207 -11.44 -8.35 -9.23
C SER A 207 -11.25 -6.95 -9.79
N PHE A 208 -10.08 -6.73 -10.36
CA PHE A 208 -9.77 -5.49 -11.07
C PHE A 208 -8.75 -5.75 -12.18
N THR A 209 -8.67 -4.81 -13.09
CA THR A 209 -7.64 -4.75 -14.13
C THR A 209 -6.80 -3.50 -13.94
N LEU A 210 -5.49 -3.66 -13.80
CA LEU A 210 -4.54 -2.56 -13.93
C LEU A 210 -4.23 -2.38 -15.42
N GLU A 211 -4.66 -1.27 -15.97
CA GLU A 211 -4.45 -0.87 -17.36
C GLU A 211 -3.31 0.13 -17.43
N ILE A 212 -2.29 -0.19 -18.20
CA ILE A 212 -1.22 0.73 -18.58
C ILE A 212 -1.49 1.11 -20.01
N ASN A 213 -2.18 2.23 -20.18
CA ASN A 213 -2.55 2.74 -21.51
C ASN A 213 -1.41 3.56 -22.09
N ASP A 214 -1.35 3.59 -23.43
CA ASP A 214 -0.38 4.38 -24.18
C ASP A 214 1.08 4.17 -23.74
N PHE A 215 1.46 2.92 -23.39
CA PHE A 215 2.87 2.62 -23.11
C PHE A 215 3.69 2.88 -24.37
N ILE A 216 4.59 3.86 -24.32
CA ILE A 216 5.34 4.33 -25.47
C ILE A 216 6.48 3.38 -25.79
N LEU A 217 6.48 2.84 -27.00
CA LEU A 217 7.46 1.87 -27.51
C LEU A 217 8.52 2.49 -28.39
N ALA A 218 8.20 3.61 -29.08
CA ALA A 218 9.13 4.30 -29.97
C ALA A 218 8.85 5.79 -30.05
N TYR A 219 9.87 6.52 -30.49
CA TYR A 219 9.85 7.95 -30.78
C TYR A 219 10.46 8.21 -32.17
N ASP A 220 10.11 9.31 -32.77
CA ASP A 220 10.69 9.76 -34.08
C ASP A 220 12.13 10.32 -33.92
N SER A 221 12.61 10.51 -32.67
CA SER A 221 13.99 10.90 -32.36
C SER A 221 14.57 10.01 -31.27
N ALA A 222 15.82 9.59 -31.41
CA ALA A 222 16.57 8.87 -30.43
C ALA A 222 17.07 9.76 -29.27
N GLU A 223 17.07 11.08 -29.48
CA GLU A 223 17.61 12.05 -28.52
C GLU A 223 16.68 12.23 -27.33
N ALA A 224 17.25 12.19 -26.11
CA ALA A 224 16.47 12.29 -24.87
C ALA A 224 15.82 13.67 -24.74
N GLY A 225 14.52 13.67 -24.43
CA GLY A 225 13.74 14.89 -24.28
C GLY A 225 13.27 15.50 -25.61
N PHE A 226 13.62 14.88 -26.75
CA PHE A 226 13.19 15.31 -28.07
C PHE A 226 12.42 14.22 -28.79
N GLY A 227 11.59 14.62 -29.77
CA GLY A 227 10.80 13.73 -30.60
C GLY A 227 9.43 13.41 -29.98
N ASN A 228 8.53 13.06 -30.93
CA ASN A 228 7.16 12.68 -30.59
C ASN A 228 7.07 11.15 -30.49
N PRO A 229 6.22 10.62 -29.61
CA PRO A 229 5.90 9.20 -29.60
C PRO A 229 5.30 8.76 -30.94
N THR A 230 5.73 7.59 -31.44
CA THR A 230 5.29 7.07 -32.75
C THR A 230 4.70 5.65 -32.65
N GLU A 231 4.97 4.92 -31.60
CA GLU A 231 4.45 3.57 -31.37
C GLU A 231 3.99 3.43 -29.92
N PHE A 232 2.78 2.89 -29.72
CA PHE A 232 2.17 2.69 -28.41
C PHE A 232 1.63 1.28 -28.27
N THR A 233 1.43 0.85 -27.03
CA THR A 233 0.68 -0.37 -26.71
C THR A 233 -0.03 -0.21 -25.39
N ASP A 234 -1.21 -0.83 -25.28
CA ASP A 234 -1.92 -0.99 -24.02
C ASP A 234 -1.58 -2.34 -23.43
N ILE A 235 -1.40 -2.39 -22.11
CA ILE A 235 -1.04 -3.60 -21.38
C ILE A 235 -1.99 -3.71 -20.20
N HIS A 236 -2.69 -4.87 -20.09
CA HIS A 236 -3.70 -5.10 -19.08
C HIS A 236 -3.28 -6.23 -18.16
N PHE A 237 -3.24 -5.97 -16.85
CA PHE A 237 -2.94 -6.93 -15.81
C PHE A 237 -4.18 -7.22 -14.98
N HIS A 238 -4.66 -8.46 -15.00
CA HIS A 238 -5.86 -8.87 -14.29
C HIS A 238 -5.52 -9.44 -12.92
N PHE A 239 -6.34 -9.10 -11.93
CA PHE A 239 -6.18 -9.57 -10.55
C PHE A 239 -7.52 -9.99 -9.95
N THR A 240 -7.50 -11.08 -9.19
CA THR A 240 -8.56 -11.38 -8.22
C THR A 240 -8.20 -10.81 -6.86
N VAL A 241 -9.19 -10.49 -6.05
CA VAL A 241 -9.03 -9.86 -4.75
C VAL A 241 -9.75 -10.62 -3.67
N GLU A 242 -9.04 -10.93 -2.60
CA GLU A 242 -9.59 -11.33 -1.33
C GLU A 242 -9.34 -10.23 -0.30
N GLN A 243 -10.40 -9.73 0.31
CA GLN A 243 -10.27 -8.65 1.29
C GLN A 243 -11.30 -8.77 2.41
N GLY A 244 -10.92 -8.36 3.61
CA GLY A 244 -11.79 -8.42 4.76
C GLY A 244 -11.09 -8.18 6.09
N VAL A 245 -11.88 -8.11 7.14
CA VAL A 245 -11.37 -8.02 8.51
C VAL A 245 -11.07 -9.42 9.01
N VAL A 246 -9.84 -9.62 9.46
CA VAL A 246 -9.36 -10.86 10.08
C VAL A 246 -9.03 -10.62 11.55
N THR A 247 -9.24 -11.62 12.37
CA THR A 247 -8.82 -11.62 13.77
C THR A 247 -7.43 -12.20 13.87
N VAL A 248 -6.49 -11.44 14.43
CA VAL A 248 -5.12 -11.91 14.65
C VAL A 248 -4.93 -12.24 16.11
N GLU A 249 -4.52 -13.47 16.42
CA GLU A 249 -4.12 -13.86 17.77
C GLU A 249 -2.74 -13.25 18.07
N ARG A 250 -2.60 -12.63 19.24
CA ARG A 250 -1.27 -12.26 19.73
C ARG A 250 -0.52 -13.55 20.04
N GLY A 251 0.46 -13.88 19.24
CA GLY A 251 1.47 -14.86 19.64
C GLY A 251 2.09 -14.41 20.96
N LEU A 252 1.96 -15.26 21.98
CA LEU A 252 2.56 -15.09 23.29
C LEU A 252 4.09 -15.16 23.20
#